data_d9c59318649d8056535358ed3cd548f8
#
_entry.id   d9c59318649d8056535358ed3cd548f8
#
_cell.length_a   1.000
_cell.length_b   1.000
_cell.length_c   1.000
_cell.angle_alpha   90.00
_cell.angle_beta   90.00
_cell.angle_gamma   90.00
#
_symmetry.space_group_name_H-M   'P 1'
#
loop_
_entity.id
_entity.type
_entity.pdbx_description
1 polymer ?
#
loop_
_entity_poly.entity_id
_entity_poly.type
_entity_poly.pdbx_seq_one_letter_code
_entity_poly.pdbx_strand_id
1 'polypeptide(L)'
;MQNSALIIIDLQAFIKKLAKKAEPYGWDKIIENNRALIAAFDQANQPVYLVTVEAKILWKSAKEAFSRMILQDELDNNSRLHKLVKFGPSAFKQSDDDLADELKKLSVSKIYVTGVSMSNGVVKTAKDGAESAFESFIIEDACADRKLKNYQKTLTEIPEFGKVIKTKEIIEELNKNV
;
A
#
# COMPACT_ATOMS: atom_id res chain seq x y z
N MET A 1 2.52 22.74 3.36
CA MET A 1 1.99 21.41 3.75
C MET A 1 3.04 20.37 3.36
N GLN A 2 3.37 19.41 4.21
CA GLN A 2 4.24 18.30 3.80
C GLN A 2 3.45 17.38 2.88
N ASN A 3 3.91 17.19 1.64
CA ASN A 3 3.25 16.28 0.71
C ASN A 3 3.43 14.83 1.19
N SER A 4 2.36 14.07 1.10
CA SER A 4 2.32 12.66 1.48
C SER A 4 1.87 11.79 0.31
N ALA A 5 2.12 10.48 0.38
CA ALA A 5 1.63 9.52 -0.59
C ALA A 5 1.05 8.29 0.12
N LEU A 6 -0.02 7.74 -0.44
CA LEU A 6 -0.57 6.45 -0.05
C LEU A 6 -0.03 5.37 -0.99
N ILE A 7 0.50 4.27 -0.43
CA ILE A 7 1.04 3.14 -1.19
C ILE A 7 0.30 1.88 -0.77
N ILE A 8 -0.54 1.35 -1.65
CA ILE A 8 -1.40 0.20 -1.39
C ILE A 8 -0.79 -1.05 -2.04
N ILE A 9 -0.39 -2.01 -1.22
CA ILE A 9 0.39 -3.18 -1.62
C ILE A 9 -0.51 -4.39 -1.87
N ASP A 10 -0.44 -4.94 -3.08
CA ASP A 10 -0.91 -6.28 -3.46
C ASP A 10 -2.40 -6.57 -3.15
N LEU A 11 -3.29 -5.59 -3.18
CA LEU A 11 -4.74 -5.81 -3.11
C LEU A 11 -5.26 -6.36 -4.44
N GLN A 12 -4.81 -7.57 -4.79
CA GLN A 12 -5.12 -8.27 -6.03
C GLN A 12 -6.11 -9.41 -5.80
N ALA A 13 -7.00 -9.65 -6.78
CA ALA A 13 -7.99 -10.72 -6.72
C ALA A 13 -7.36 -12.11 -6.53
N PHE A 14 -6.20 -12.34 -7.17
CA PHE A 14 -5.41 -13.55 -7.02
C PHE A 14 -4.88 -13.72 -5.59
N ILE A 15 -4.36 -12.67 -4.98
CA ILE A 15 -3.85 -12.68 -3.60
C ILE A 15 -5.00 -12.98 -2.63
N LYS A 16 -6.18 -12.35 -2.80
CA LYS A 16 -7.38 -12.64 -2.01
C LYS A 16 -7.78 -14.11 -2.11
N LYS A 17 -7.70 -14.71 -3.31
CA LYS A 17 -8.01 -16.13 -3.52
C LYS A 17 -7.03 -17.06 -2.82
N LEU A 18 -5.74 -16.73 -2.82
CA LEU A 18 -4.68 -17.51 -2.15
C LEU A 18 -4.73 -17.36 -0.62
N ALA A 19 -4.89 -16.17 -0.15
CA ALA A 19 -4.93 -15.85 1.27
C ALA A 19 -6.38 -15.82 1.78
N LYS A 20 -7.03 -16.98 1.84
CA LYS A 20 -8.45 -17.14 2.22
C LYS A 20 -8.88 -16.34 3.46
N LYS A 21 -7.94 -16.04 4.36
CA LYS A 21 -8.13 -15.20 5.53
C LYS A 21 -7.25 -13.96 5.43
N ALA A 22 -7.77 -12.83 5.90
CA ALA A 22 -7.07 -11.56 6.06
C ALA A 22 -7.11 -11.18 7.55
N GLU A 23 -6.18 -11.73 8.32
CA GLU A 23 -6.11 -11.50 9.76
C GLU A 23 -5.46 -10.14 10.06
N PRO A 24 -5.90 -9.39 11.08
CA PRO A 24 -7.00 -9.71 12.01
C PRO A 24 -8.39 -9.25 11.55
N TYR A 25 -8.50 -8.40 10.54
CA TYR A 25 -9.73 -7.62 10.28
C TYR A 25 -10.67 -8.22 9.24
N GLY A 26 -10.23 -9.19 8.42
CA GLY A 26 -10.99 -9.72 7.30
C GLY A 26 -10.92 -8.86 6.02
N TRP A 27 -11.16 -9.50 4.86
CA TRP A 27 -11.02 -8.85 3.56
C TRP A 27 -11.94 -7.64 3.37
N ASP A 28 -13.18 -7.73 3.81
CA ASP A 28 -14.15 -6.65 3.58
C ASP A 28 -13.76 -5.38 4.32
N LYS A 29 -13.26 -5.50 5.56
CA LYS A 29 -12.78 -4.35 6.34
C LYS A 29 -11.50 -3.75 5.73
N ILE A 30 -10.57 -4.58 5.27
CA ILE A 30 -9.35 -4.11 4.60
C ILE A 30 -9.69 -3.33 3.32
N ILE A 31 -10.61 -3.84 2.52
CA ILE A 31 -11.05 -3.18 1.28
C ILE A 31 -11.77 -1.86 1.59
N GLU A 32 -12.70 -1.87 2.55
CA GLU A 32 -13.41 -0.67 3.01
C GLU A 32 -12.45 0.43 3.47
N ASN A 33 -11.48 0.10 4.35
CA ASN A 33 -10.51 1.05 4.85
C ASN A 33 -9.62 1.61 3.74
N ASN A 34 -9.17 0.78 2.81
CA ASN A 34 -8.35 1.26 1.68
C ASN A 34 -9.16 2.16 0.74
N ARG A 35 -10.45 1.90 0.49
CA ARG A 35 -11.32 2.81 -0.26
C ARG A 35 -11.48 4.16 0.43
N ALA A 36 -11.70 4.16 1.75
CA ALA A 36 -11.82 5.39 2.52
C ALA A 36 -10.52 6.22 2.49
N LEU A 37 -9.36 5.54 2.54
CA LEU A 37 -8.05 6.18 2.41
C LEU A 37 -7.84 6.78 1.03
N ILE A 38 -8.16 6.05 -0.06
CA ILE A 38 -8.10 6.58 -1.43
C ILE A 38 -8.91 7.87 -1.53
N ALA A 39 -10.15 7.86 -1.07
CA ALA A 39 -11.02 9.04 -1.12
C ALA A 39 -10.43 10.24 -0.33
N ALA A 40 -9.87 10.00 0.86
CA ALA A 40 -9.28 11.05 1.67
C ALA A 40 -8.01 11.64 1.06
N PHE A 41 -7.12 10.80 0.51
CA PHE A 41 -5.91 11.25 -0.18
C PHE A 41 -6.25 12.02 -1.47
N ASP A 42 -7.25 11.58 -2.21
CA ASP A 42 -7.74 12.27 -3.39
C ASP A 42 -8.32 13.66 -3.07
N GLN A 43 -9.16 13.76 -2.03
CA GLN A 43 -9.67 15.05 -1.55
C GLN A 43 -8.56 16.01 -1.11
N ALA A 44 -7.51 15.47 -0.49
CA ALA A 44 -6.34 16.23 -0.08
C ALA A 44 -5.35 16.54 -1.22
N ASN A 45 -5.65 16.15 -2.46
CA ASN A 45 -4.78 16.26 -3.63
C ASN A 45 -3.42 15.57 -3.44
N GLN A 46 -3.38 14.44 -2.72
CA GLN A 46 -2.18 13.64 -2.47
C GLN A 46 -2.14 12.40 -3.39
N PRO A 47 -0.98 12.01 -3.92
CA PRO A 47 -0.87 10.85 -4.82
C PRO A 47 -1.15 9.53 -4.11
N VAL A 48 -1.74 8.60 -4.87
CA VAL A 48 -2.02 7.23 -4.44
C VAL A 48 -1.41 6.25 -5.43
N TYR A 49 -0.61 5.32 -4.94
CA TYR A 49 0.01 4.25 -5.72
C TYR A 49 -0.67 2.92 -5.41
N LEU A 50 -1.27 2.32 -6.43
CA LEU A 50 -1.78 0.95 -6.39
C LEU A 50 -0.71 0.00 -6.90
N VAL A 51 -0.05 -0.70 -5.99
CA VAL A 51 1.09 -1.57 -6.29
C VAL A 51 0.62 -3.00 -6.46
N THR A 52 0.97 -3.60 -7.59
CA THR A 52 0.71 -5.02 -7.88
C THR A 52 2.03 -5.80 -7.96
N VAL A 53 2.03 -7.03 -7.45
CA VAL A 53 3.16 -7.94 -7.70
C VAL A 53 2.91 -8.75 -8.96
N GLU A 54 3.94 -8.88 -9.82
CA GLU A 54 3.91 -9.72 -11.01
C GLU A 54 5.13 -10.66 -11.05
N ALA A 55 4.95 -11.82 -11.68
CA ALA A 55 6.05 -12.72 -11.98
C ALA A 55 6.56 -12.48 -13.41
N LYS A 56 7.86 -12.27 -13.57
CA LYS A 56 8.48 -11.97 -14.87
C LYS A 56 8.29 -13.05 -15.94
N ILE A 57 8.01 -14.29 -15.53
CA ILE A 57 8.00 -15.47 -16.41
C ILE A 57 6.57 -15.91 -16.83
N LEU A 58 5.53 -15.15 -16.50
CA LEU A 58 4.17 -15.51 -16.87
C LEU A 58 3.83 -15.12 -18.32
N TRP A 59 3.08 -15.95 -19.03
CA TRP A 59 2.48 -15.60 -20.33
C TRP A 59 1.36 -14.57 -20.16
N LYS A 60 1.03 -13.85 -21.23
CA LYS A 60 0.17 -12.67 -21.21
C LYS A 60 -1.15 -12.86 -20.46
N SER A 61 -1.90 -13.93 -20.74
CA SER A 61 -3.20 -14.20 -20.09
C SER A 61 -3.07 -14.47 -18.58
N ALA A 62 -1.97 -15.11 -18.16
CA ALA A 62 -1.69 -15.34 -16.75
C ALA A 62 -1.30 -14.05 -16.05
N LYS A 63 -0.55 -13.15 -16.71
CA LYS A 63 -0.23 -11.81 -16.19
C LYS A 63 -1.50 -10.98 -15.97
N GLU A 64 -2.41 -10.94 -16.92
CA GLU A 64 -3.68 -10.20 -16.81
C GLU A 64 -4.52 -10.70 -15.62
N ALA A 65 -4.66 -12.02 -15.46
CA ALA A 65 -5.37 -12.61 -14.32
C ALA A 65 -4.67 -12.33 -12.98
N PHE A 66 -3.33 -12.30 -12.98
CA PHE A 66 -2.52 -12.06 -11.79
C PHE A 66 -2.54 -10.57 -11.38
N SER A 67 -2.48 -9.66 -12.33
CA SER A 67 -2.41 -8.21 -12.10
C SER A 67 -3.77 -7.58 -11.77
N ARG A 68 -4.89 -8.32 -11.85
CA ARG A 68 -6.22 -7.78 -11.59
C ARG A 68 -6.35 -7.30 -10.13
N MET A 69 -6.51 -5.98 -9.99
CA MET A 69 -6.68 -5.34 -8.68
C MET A 69 -8.12 -5.43 -8.19
N ILE A 70 -8.29 -5.51 -6.88
CA ILE A 70 -9.61 -5.42 -6.21
C ILE A 70 -10.16 -3.99 -6.33
N LEU A 71 -9.27 -3.00 -6.35
CA LEU A 71 -9.57 -1.57 -6.43
C LEU A 71 -9.42 -1.02 -7.87
N GLN A 72 -9.71 -1.84 -8.89
CA GLN A 72 -9.55 -1.44 -10.28
C GLN A 72 -10.50 -0.30 -10.66
N ASP A 73 -11.73 -0.33 -10.17
CA ASP A 73 -12.73 0.72 -10.47
C ASP A 73 -12.29 2.09 -9.93
N GLU A 74 -11.62 2.13 -8.78
CA GLU A 74 -11.05 3.34 -8.23
C GLU A 74 -9.93 3.89 -9.12
N LEU A 75 -9.06 3.02 -9.63
CA LEU A 75 -7.99 3.40 -10.54
C LEU A 75 -8.54 3.97 -11.86
N ASP A 76 -9.51 3.30 -12.45
CA ASP A 76 -10.07 3.66 -13.76
C ASP A 76 -10.83 4.99 -13.73
N ASN A 77 -11.35 5.37 -12.56
CA ASN A 77 -12.15 6.60 -12.38
C ASN A 77 -11.36 7.77 -11.77
N ASN A 78 -10.08 7.62 -11.46
CA ASN A 78 -9.30 8.68 -10.82
C ASN A 78 -7.90 8.83 -11.43
N SER A 79 -7.66 9.93 -12.11
CA SER A 79 -6.40 10.25 -12.80
C SER A 79 -5.21 10.52 -11.88
N ARG A 80 -5.44 10.66 -10.56
CA ARG A 80 -4.38 10.82 -9.54
C ARG A 80 -3.93 9.52 -8.92
N LEU A 81 -4.58 8.40 -9.26
CA LEU A 81 -4.14 7.08 -8.89
C LEU A 81 -3.11 6.57 -9.90
N HIS A 82 -1.99 6.13 -9.39
CA HIS A 82 -0.89 5.57 -10.17
C HIS A 82 -0.83 4.06 -9.98
N LYS A 83 -0.63 3.34 -11.07
CA LYS A 83 -0.34 1.91 -11.01
C LYS A 83 1.16 1.72 -11.02
N LEU A 84 1.67 0.88 -10.10
CA LEU A 84 3.07 0.44 -10.07
C LEU A 84 3.12 -1.08 -10.06
N VAL A 85 4.00 -1.66 -10.85
CA VAL A 85 4.24 -3.11 -10.87
C VAL A 85 5.57 -3.42 -10.20
N LYS A 86 5.53 -4.30 -9.20
CA LYS A 86 6.75 -4.81 -8.57
C LYS A 86 6.98 -6.29 -8.88
N PHE A 87 8.23 -6.68 -8.92
CA PHE A 87 8.67 -8.04 -9.21
C PHE A 87 9.32 -8.72 -7.99
N GLY A 88 9.24 -8.08 -6.85
CA GLY A 88 9.78 -8.54 -5.57
C GLY A 88 8.91 -8.09 -4.40
N PRO A 89 9.37 -8.27 -3.17
CA PRO A 89 8.56 -7.95 -2.00
C PRO A 89 8.36 -6.44 -1.78
N SER A 90 9.34 -5.60 -2.13
CA SER A 90 9.29 -4.15 -1.89
C SER A 90 8.98 -3.37 -3.16
N ALA A 91 8.16 -2.33 -3.06
CA ALA A 91 7.86 -1.41 -4.15
C ALA A 91 9.02 -0.45 -4.47
N PHE A 92 10.00 -0.28 -3.58
CA PHE A 92 11.15 0.61 -3.80
C PHE A 92 12.33 -0.06 -4.51
N LYS A 93 12.46 -1.39 -4.46
CA LYS A 93 13.69 -2.07 -4.93
C LYS A 93 13.53 -2.87 -6.22
N GLN A 94 12.33 -3.28 -6.55
CA GLN A 94 12.09 -4.19 -7.68
C GLN A 94 10.76 -3.88 -8.37
N SER A 95 10.62 -2.65 -8.86
CA SER A 95 9.45 -2.19 -9.61
C SER A 95 9.79 -1.87 -11.07
N ASP A 96 8.79 -1.68 -11.89
CA ASP A 96 8.91 -1.22 -13.28
C ASP A 96 9.34 0.25 -13.36
N ASP A 97 8.94 1.07 -12.37
CA ASP A 97 9.35 2.47 -12.23
C ASP A 97 10.10 2.73 -10.92
N ASP A 98 10.90 3.77 -10.85
CA ASP A 98 11.59 4.19 -9.64
C ASP A 98 10.66 5.02 -8.73
N LEU A 99 9.99 4.32 -7.82
CA LEU A 99 9.05 4.94 -6.90
C LEU A 99 9.69 6.05 -6.04
N ALA A 100 10.94 5.88 -5.61
CA ALA A 100 11.61 6.88 -4.81
C ALA A 100 11.84 8.19 -5.58
N ASP A 101 12.24 8.09 -6.84
CA ASP A 101 12.43 9.23 -7.74
C ASP A 101 11.09 9.94 -8.04
N GLU A 102 10.02 9.18 -8.30
CA GLU A 102 8.70 9.74 -8.54
C GLU A 102 8.19 10.52 -7.33
N LEU A 103 8.27 9.93 -6.14
CA LEU A 103 7.85 10.56 -4.90
C LEU A 103 8.65 11.84 -4.60
N LYS A 104 9.96 11.84 -4.87
CA LYS A 104 10.82 13.03 -4.73
C LYS A 104 10.43 14.15 -5.70
N LYS A 105 10.13 13.83 -6.97
CA LYS A 105 9.63 14.81 -7.95
C LYS A 105 8.33 15.47 -7.50
N LEU A 106 7.47 14.75 -6.80
CA LEU A 106 6.24 15.25 -6.19
C LEU A 106 6.46 15.95 -4.84
N SER A 107 7.71 16.10 -4.40
CA SER A 107 8.07 16.66 -3.09
C SER A 107 7.41 15.94 -1.91
N VAL A 108 7.15 14.65 -2.06
CA VAL A 108 6.62 13.81 -0.99
C VAL A 108 7.69 13.63 0.09
N SER A 109 7.30 13.76 1.34
CA SER A 109 8.17 13.53 2.51
C SER A 109 7.66 12.44 3.43
N LYS A 110 6.35 12.14 3.37
CA LYS A 110 5.69 11.10 4.17
C LYS A 110 5.07 10.05 3.27
N ILE A 111 5.23 8.79 3.63
CA ILE A 111 4.55 7.67 2.97
C ILE A 111 3.68 6.89 3.95
N TYR A 112 2.48 6.55 3.50
CA TYR A 112 1.53 5.73 4.22
C TYR A 112 1.35 4.40 3.47
N VAL A 113 1.74 3.29 4.08
CA VAL A 113 1.76 1.98 3.43
C VAL A 113 0.64 1.10 3.98
N THR A 114 -0.12 0.49 3.10
CA THR A 114 -1.24 -0.41 3.42
C THR A 114 -1.23 -1.67 2.56
N GLY A 115 -2.17 -2.57 2.78
CA GLY A 115 -2.39 -3.74 1.93
C GLY A 115 -1.95 -5.07 2.51
N VAL A 116 -1.48 -5.98 1.66
CA VAL A 116 -1.12 -7.35 2.03
C VAL A 116 0.17 -7.81 1.37
N SER A 117 0.99 -8.65 2.00
CA SER A 117 0.93 -9.17 3.36
C SER A 117 1.67 -8.26 4.32
N MET A 118 1.13 -8.01 5.52
CA MET A 118 1.76 -7.15 6.53
C MET A 118 3.22 -7.57 6.77
N SER A 119 3.47 -8.86 7.01
CA SER A 119 4.80 -9.42 7.31
C SER A 119 5.74 -9.55 6.10
N ASN A 120 5.34 -9.08 4.93
CA ASN A 120 6.18 -9.19 3.73
C ASN A 120 6.14 -7.89 2.90
N GLY A 121 5.22 -7.76 1.94
CA GLY A 121 5.18 -6.64 1.00
C GLY A 121 5.04 -5.29 1.69
N VAL A 122 4.14 -5.18 2.67
CA VAL A 122 3.87 -3.95 3.42
C VAL A 122 5.10 -3.51 4.22
N VAL A 123 5.58 -4.36 5.14
CA VAL A 123 6.70 -4.00 6.03
C VAL A 123 7.99 -3.72 5.26
N LYS A 124 8.28 -4.49 4.20
CA LYS A 124 9.48 -4.28 3.39
C LYS A 124 9.42 -2.99 2.58
N THR A 125 8.25 -2.66 2.03
CA THR A 125 8.06 -1.38 1.34
C THR A 125 8.22 -0.21 2.30
N ALA A 126 7.61 -0.28 3.50
CA ALA A 126 7.72 0.77 4.50
C ALA A 126 9.17 0.96 4.98
N LYS A 127 9.90 -0.13 5.23
CA LYS A 127 11.31 -0.10 5.64
C LYS A 127 12.21 0.51 4.56
N ASP A 128 12.09 0.05 3.32
CA ASP A 128 12.88 0.57 2.20
C ASP A 128 12.54 2.03 1.89
N GLY A 129 11.29 2.44 2.11
CA GLY A 129 10.89 3.85 2.06
C GLY A 129 11.59 4.70 3.12
N ALA A 130 11.68 4.21 4.35
CA ALA A 130 12.42 4.88 5.42
C ALA A 130 13.93 4.96 5.10
N GLU A 131 14.53 3.89 4.56
CA GLU A 131 15.92 3.89 4.08
C GLU A 131 16.14 4.88 2.92
N SER A 132 15.08 5.21 2.15
CA SER A 132 15.09 6.19 1.06
C SER A 132 14.78 7.63 1.53
N ALA A 133 14.81 7.87 2.84
CA ALA A 133 14.59 9.15 3.51
C ALA A 133 13.13 9.65 3.55
N PHE A 134 12.15 8.79 3.40
CA PHE A 134 10.74 9.12 3.66
C PHE A 134 10.36 8.83 5.13
N GLU A 135 9.57 9.70 5.73
CA GLU A 135 8.92 9.37 7.00
C GLU A 135 7.83 8.31 6.73
N SER A 136 8.03 7.10 7.27
CA SER A 136 7.25 5.93 6.90
C SER A 136 6.21 5.57 7.96
N PHE A 137 4.97 5.42 7.51
CA PHE A 137 3.83 5.02 8.33
C PHE A 137 3.20 3.74 7.76
N ILE A 138 2.77 2.85 8.65
CA ILE A 138 1.91 1.71 8.29
C ILE A 138 0.53 1.93 8.91
N ILE A 139 -0.51 1.89 8.08
CA ILE A 139 -1.90 2.00 8.54
C ILE A 139 -2.38 0.59 8.88
N GLU A 140 -2.33 0.23 10.17
CA GLU A 140 -2.47 -1.15 10.61
C GLU A 140 -3.83 -1.76 10.26
N ASP A 141 -4.93 -1.05 10.45
CA ASP A 141 -6.29 -1.52 10.20
C ASP A 141 -6.70 -1.51 8.71
N ALA A 142 -5.80 -1.05 7.84
CA ALA A 142 -5.86 -1.19 6.38
C ALA A 142 -4.90 -2.26 5.84
N CYS A 143 -4.24 -3.02 6.74
CA CYS A 143 -3.30 -4.11 6.43
C CYS A 143 -3.81 -5.45 6.96
N ALA A 144 -3.39 -6.53 6.28
CA ALA A 144 -3.67 -7.89 6.75
C ALA A 144 -2.49 -8.85 6.49
N ASP A 145 -2.55 -9.98 7.17
CA ASP A 145 -1.67 -11.11 6.93
C ASP A 145 -2.47 -12.43 6.87
N ARG A 146 -1.86 -13.48 6.34
CA ARG A 146 -2.48 -14.82 6.32
C ARG A 146 -2.61 -15.44 7.71
N LYS A 147 -1.73 -15.03 8.65
CA LYS A 147 -1.67 -15.54 10.02
C LYS A 147 -1.58 -14.37 11.00
N LEU A 148 -2.46 -14.36 11.98
CA LEU A 148 -2.47 -13.37 13.06
C LEU A 148 -1.09 -13.25 13.74
N LYS A 149 -0.41 -14.36 14.00
CA LYS A 149 0.93 -14.38 14.62
C LYS A 149 1.94 -13.56 13.82
N ASN A 150 1.93 -13.66 12.48
CA ASN A 150 2.85 -12.91 11.63
C ASN A 150 2.52 -11.41 11.69
N TYR A 151 1.25 -11.07 11.59
CA TYR A 151 0.78 -9.69 11.72
C TYR A 151 1.25 -9.06 13.03
N GLN A 152 0.96 -9.72 14.16
CA GLN A 152 1.34 -9.24 15.50
C GLN A 152 2.86 -9.09 15.67
N LYS A 153 3.63 -10.08 15.21
CA LYS A 153 5.09 -10.01 15.24
C LYS A 153 5.60 -8.80 14.45
N THR A 154 5.08 -8.56 13.25
CA THR A 154 5.50 -7.43 12.41
C THR A 154 5.22 -6.09 13.07
N LEU A 155 4.08 -5.94 13.75
CA LEU A 155 3.77 -4.71 14.50
C LEU A 155 4.85 -4.35 15.53
N THR A 156 5.52 -5.33 16.13
CA THR A 156 6.61 -5.07 17.09
C THR A 156 7.93 -4.64 16.44
N GLU A 157 8.09 -4.87 15.14
CA GLU A 157 9.30 -4.51 14.38
C GLU A 157 9.22 -3.11 13.76
N ILE A 158 8.01 -2.59 13.51
CA ILE A 158 7.81 -1.30 12.84
C ILE A 158 8.45 -0.10 13.57
N PRO A 159 8.40 0.00 14.91
CA PRO A 159 8.99 1.14 15.62
C PRO A 159 10.50 1.36 15.38
N GLU A 160 11.21 0.37 14.85
CA GLU A 160 12.63 0.47 14.50
C GLU A 160 12.88 1.39 13.29
N PHE A 161 11.90 1.57 12.39
CA PHE A 161 12.07 2.33 11.14
C PHE A 161 10.88 3.21 10.77
N GLY A 162 9.74 3.09 11.45
CA GLY A 162 8.51 3.78 11.08
C GLY A 162 7.52 3.91 12.23
N LYS A 163 6.31 4.31 11.89
CA LYS A 163 5.22 4.50 12.85
C LYS A 163 3.98 3.70 12.45
N VAL A 164 3.20 3.28 13.43
CA VAL A 164 1.89 2.64 13.23
C VAL A 164 0.80 3.66 13.51
N ILE A 165 -0.19 3.71 12.63
CA ILE A 165 -1.34 4.62 12.71
C ILE A 165 -2.61 3.88 12.25
N LYS A 166 -3.79 4.39 12.55
CA LYS A 166 -5.08 3.85 12.08
C LYS A 166 -5.69 4.70 10.97
N THR A 167 -6.53 4.07 10.17
CA THR A 167 -7.28 4.72 9.07
C THR A 167 -7.96 6.01 9.52
N LYS A 168 -8.65 5.98 10.65
CA LYS A 168 -9.37 7.14 11.19
C LYS A 168 -8.44 8.32 11.48
N GLU A 169 -7.28 8.06 12.06
CA GLU A 169 -6.34 9.09 12.45
C GLU A 169 -5.78 9.86 11.25
N ILE A 170 -5.40 9.14 10.18
CA ILE A 170 -4.90 9.79 8.96
C ILE A 170 -6.01 10.54 8.21
N ILE A 171 -7.22 10.02 8.15
CA ILE A 171 -8.35 10.72 7.54
C ILE A 171 -8.63 12.04 8.28
N GLU A 172 -8.62 12.02 9.62
CA GLU A 172 -8.77 13.24 10.43
C GLU A 172 -7.63 14.24 10.22
N GLU A 173 -6.38 13.76 10.05
CA GLU A 173 -5.22 14.61 9.76
C GLU A 173 -5.35 15.28 8.38
N LEU A 174 -5.72 14.52 7.34
CA LEU A 174 -5.90 15.04 5.99
C LEU A 174 -7.03 16.08 5.93
N ASN A 175 -8.17 15.81 6.56
CA ASN A 175 -9.32 16.72 6.56
C ASN A 175 -9.08 18.05 7.27
N LYS A 176 -8.14 18.11 8.23
CA LYS A 176 -7.76 19.38 8.89
C LYS A 176 -6.92 20.28 7.99
N ASN A 177 -6.40 19.74 6.92
CA ASN A 177 -5.48 20.42 6.01
C ASN A 177 -6.11 20.78 4.64
N VAL A 178 -7.38 20.47 4.44
CA VAL A 178 -8.22 20.88 3.31
C VAL A 178 -9.03 22.10 3.71
#